data_a2429c1e7e25b800cb532962913700b2
#
_entry.id   a2429c1e7e25b800cb532962913700b2
#
_cell.length_a   1.000
_cell.length_b   1.000
_cell.length_c   1.000
_cell.angle_alpha   90.00
_cell.angle_beta   90.00
_cell.angle_gamma   90.00
#
_symmetry.space_group_name_H-M   'P 1'
#
loop_
_entity.id
_entity.type
_entity.pdbx_description
1 polymer ?
#
loop_
_entity_poly.entity_id
_entity_poly.type
_entity_poly.pdbx_seq_one_letter_code
_entity_poly.pdbx_strand_id
1 'polypeptide(L)'
;LTGKKILGINPPVEDFAFFDLWSKPVGILYLLQKMRENKNEISFIDMIHEASCGKKTFGREKISSAEIDKPQVYSAIQRKYHRFGLSGEQLTKRLRSMEKPDIIFLTSVMTYWYGGVKHTIETVKKELPYTPVILGGIYARLCPEHASSLGADMTVTENWEPDAAMPAMDLYGTLPYGVTITSFGCPLACDYCASHVLWNRYRRRPLDEVLKEIDFQYQLGARDFAFYDDALLIDKENYFYPM
;
A
#
# COMPACT_ATOMS: atom_id res chain seq x y z
N LEU A 1 14.97 12.51 7.89
CA LEU A 1 13.91 12.94 8.81
C LEU A 1 14.15 12.32 10.17
N THR A 2 14.04 13.09 11.25
CA THR A 2 14.17 12.62 12.64
C THR A 2 13.27 13.49 13.52
N GLY A 3 12.60 12.90 14.52
CA GLY A 3 11.73 13.61 15.47
C GLY A 3 10.48 14.23 14.84
N LYS A 4 10.00 13.68 13.74
CA LYS A 4 8.81 14.13 13.03
C LYS A 4 7.62 13.22 13.28
N LYS A 5 6.42 13.78 13.24
CA LYS A 5 5.15 13.04 13.17
C LYS A 5 4.82 12.74 11.72
N ILE A 6 4.87 11.47 11.37
CA ILE A 6 4.66 11.00 10.00
C ILE A 6 3.37 10.21 9.92
N LEU A 7 2.49 10.59 8.99
CA LEU A 7 1.30 9.85 8.67
C LEU A 7 1.48 9.12 7.33
N GLY A 8 1.35 7.79 7.34
CA GLY A 8 1.18 7.00 6.13
C GLY A 8 -0.29 6.87 5.77
N ILE A 9 -0.63 6.93 4.50
CA ILE A 9 -2.01 6.69 4.02
C ILE A 9 -1.99 5.70 2.86
N ASN A 10 -2.82 4.65 2.97
CA ASN A 10 -3.21 3.81 1.85
C ASN A 10 -4.57 4.29 1.35
N PRO A 11 -4.70 4.78 0.09
CA PRO A 11 -5.94 5.38 -0.42
C PRO A 11 -7.04 4.34 -0.68
N PRO A 12 -8.30 4.77 -0.87
CA PRO A 12 -9.39 3.90 -1.30
C PRO A 12 -9.18 3.48 -2.76
N VAL A 13 -9.84 2.40 -3.16
CA VAL A 13 -9.84 1.89 -4.53
C VAL A 13 -11.08 2.38 -5.28
N GLU A 14 -10.90 2.93 -6.47
CA GLU A 14 -12.00 3.25 -7.39
C GLU A 14 -11.97 2.27 -8.56
N ASP A 15 -13.02 1.43 -8.66
CA ASP A 15 -13.08 0.37 -9.66
C ASP A 15 -14.54 -0.11 -9.87
N PHE A 16 -14.76 -0.94 -10.89
CA PHE A 16 -16.02 -1.67 -11.12
C PHE A 16 -16.26 -2.79 -10.11
N ALA A 17 -15.21 -3.35 -9.55
CA ALA A 17 -15.24 -4.35 -8.49
C ALA A 17 -13.91 -4.32 -7.73
N PHE A 18 -13.96 -4.62 -6.45
CA PHE A 18 -12.78 -4.82 -5.64
C PHE A 18 -12.95 -6.11 -4.82
N PHE A 19 -11.97 -6.96 -4.95
CA PHE A 19 -11.84 -8.16 -4.15
C PHE A 19 -10.61 -7.99 -3.27
N ASP A 20 -10.80 -8.02 -1.96
CA ASP A 20 -9.67 -8.09 -1.05
C ASP A 20 -8.97 -9.44 -1.20
N LEU A 21 -7.98 -9.47 -2.07
CA LEU A 21 -7.12 -10.62 -2.37
C LEU A 21 -5.77 -10.45 -1.66
N TRP A 22 -5.82 -10.26 -0.33
CA TRP A 22 -4.64 -10.00 0.50
C TRP A 22 -3.86 -8.74 0.10
N SER A 23 -4.56 -7.63 -0.20
CA SER A 23 -3.99 -6.40 -0.78
C SER A 23 -3.47 -5.43 0.27
N LYS A 24 -2.46 -5.82 1.07
CA LYS A 24 -1.77 -4.90 1.99
C LYS A 24 -0.73 -4.05 1.26
N PRO A 25 -0.58 -2.76 1.59
CA PRO A 25 0.38 -1.87 0.94
C PRO A 25 1.80 -2.02 1.54
N VAL A 26 2.42 -3.16 1.32
CA VAL A 26 3.69 -3.57 1.96
C VAL A 26 4.81 -2.55 1.76
N GLY A 27 4.87 -1.90 0.58
CA GLY A 27 5.90 -0.90 0.27
C GLY A 27 5.91 0.28 1.24
N ILE A 28 4.74 0.88 1.51
CA ILE A 28 4.67 1.98 2.49
C ILE A 28 4.95 1.49 3.91
N LEU A 29 4.58 0.26 4.26
CA LEU A 29 4.83 -0.29 5.59
C LEU A 29 6.33 -0.50 5.86
N TYR A 30 7.11 -0.88 4.86
CA TYR A 30 8.59 -0.87 4.95
C TYR A 30 9.13 0.55 5.12
N LEU A 31 8.62 1.52 4.37
CA LEU A 31 9.02 2.92 4.50
C LEU A 31 8.71 3.46 5.91
N LEU A 32 7.52 3.20 6.41
CA LEU A 32 7.12 3.64 7.76
C LEU A 32 7.97 2.99 8.84
N GLN A 33 8.32 1.71 8.71
CA GLN A 33 9.25 1.05 9.63
C GLN A 33 10.62 1.73 9.60
N LYS A 34 11.16 2.03 8.43
CA LYS A 34 12.43 2.75 8.30
C LYS A 34 12.37 4.14 8.93
N MET A 35 11.25 4.86 8.75
CA MET A 35 11.05 6.15 9.40
C MET A 35 10.97 6.03 10.94
N ARG A 36 10.37 4.96 11.46
CA ARG A 36 10.31 4.66 12.90
C ARG A 36 11.71 4.39 13.47
N GLU A 37 12.53 3.62 12.77
CA GLU A 37 13.93 3.37 13.12
C GLU A 37 14.75 4.67 13.19
N ASN A 38 14.40 5.66 12.35
CA ASN A 38 14.99 7.00 12.36
C ASN A 38 14.36 7.92 13.44
N LYS A 39 13.73 7.35 14.48
CA LYS A 39 13.16 8.08 15.63
C LYS A 39 12.05 9.08 15.28
N ASN A 40 11.24 8.75 14.28
CA ASN A 40 10.00 9.49 13.99
C ASN A 40 8.82 8.79 14.68
N GLU A 41 7.79 9.58 14.99
CA GLU A 41 6.48 9.08 15.43
C GLU A 41 5.65 8.72 14.22
N ILE A 42 5.13 7.49 14.18
CA ILE A 42 4.45 6.93 13.00
C ILE A 42 2.99 6.70 13.30
N SER A 43 2.13 7.22 12.43
CA SER A 43 0.71 6.87 12.35
C SER A 43 0.39 6.33 10.96
N PHE A 44 -0.66 5.51 10.87
CA PHE A 44 -1.07 4.92 9.60
C PHE A 44 -2.58 4.87 9.47
N ILE A 45 -3.09 5.21 8.30
CA ILE A 45 -4.49 5.08 7.89
C ILE A 45 -4.54 4.20 6.64
N ASP A 46 -5.05 2.99 6.76
CA ASP A 46 -5.41 2.18 5.61
C ASP A 46 -6.88 2.36 5.32
N MET A 47 -7.22 3.19 4.34
CA MET A 47 -8.61 3.52 4.00
C MET A 47 -9.39 2.30 3.51
N ILE A 48 -8.72 1.26 3.03
CA ILE A 48 -9.36 0.00 2.63
C ILE A 48 -9.66 -0.83 3.89
N HIS A 49 -8.65 -1.07 4.71
CA HIS A 49 -8.76 -1.90 5.91
C HIS A 49 -9.74 -1.30 6.95
N GLU A 50 -9.65 0.01 7.22
CA GLU A 50 -10.54 0.70 8.16
C GLU A 50 -12.02 0.72 7.69
N ALA A 51 -12.29 0.45 6.43
CA ALA A 51 -13.63 0.30 5.86
C ALA A 51 -14.14 -1.16 5.85
N SER A 52 -13.43 -2.07 6.50
CA SER A 52 -13.87 -3.46 6.64
C SER A 52 -15.22 -3.53 7.36
N CYS A 53 -16.16 -4.27 6.78
CA CYS A 53 -17.52 -4.44 7.31
C CYS A 53 -17.92 -5.91 7.47
N GLY A 54 -16.97 -6.83 7.43
CA GLY A 54 -17.19 -8.25 7.68
C GLY A 54 -16.07 -9.13 7.15
N LYS A 55 -15.89 -10.29 7.80
CA LYS A 55 -14.90 -11.28 7.40
C LYS A 55 -15.46 -12.24 6.33
N LYS A 56 -14.61 -12.66 5.42
CA LYS A 56 -14.83 -13.73 4.44
C LYS A 56 -13.91 -14.90 4.73
N THR A 57 -14.01 -15.95 3.92
CA THR A 57 -13.12 -17.11 4.00
C THR A 57 -11.65 -16.70 3.81
N PHE A 58 -10.74 -17.40 4.46
CA PHE A 58 -9.28 -17.20 4.39
C PHE A 58 -8.83 -15.80 4.83
N GLY A 59 -9.39 -15.28 5.92
CA GLY A 59 -8.97 -14.00 6.49
C GLY A 59 -9.33 -12.75 5.68
N ARG A 60 -9.86 -12.91 4.45
CA ARG A 60 -10.28 -11.78 3.61
C ARG A 60 -11.41 -10.98 4.24
N GLU A 61 -11.55 -9.75 3.85
CA GLU A 61 -12.54 -8.83 4.39
C GLU A 61 -13.54 -8.37 3.33
N LYS A 62 -14.75 -8.03 3.77
CA LYS A 62 -15.71 -7.31 2.96
C LYS A 62 -15.49 -5.83 3.18
N ILE A 63 -15.22 -5.07 2.11
CA ILE A 63 -14.94 -3.65 2.16
C ILE A 63 -16.21 -2.86 1.84
N SER A 64 -16.50 -1.84 2.65
CA SER A 64 -17.56 -0.88 2.39
C SER A 64 -17.30 -0.10 1.12
N SER A 65 -18.35 0.17 0.33
CA SER A 65 -18.22 0.91 -0.92
C SER A 65 -19.40 1.83 -1.17
N ALA A 66 -19.18 2.89 -1.95
CA ALA A 66 -20.20 3.79 -2.47
C ALA A 66 -20.12 3.87 -4.00
N GLU A 67 -21.28 3.91 -4.66
CA GLU A 67 -21.33 4.18 -6.09
C GLU A 67 -20.89 5.63 -6.36
N ILE A 68 -20.04 5.83 -7.35
CA ILE A 68 -19.53 7.13 -7.79
C ILE A 68 -19.65 7.26 -9.30
N ASP A 69 -19.56 8.49 -9.80
CA ASP A 69 -19.50 8.75 -11.22
C ASP A 69 -18.23 8.13 -11.82
N LYS A 70 -18.41 7.37 -12.88
CA LYS A 70 -17.27 6.75 -13.56
C LYS A 70 -16.55 7.77 -14.46
N PRO A 71 -15.22 7.65 -14.58
CA PRO A 71 -14.45 8.44 -15.53
C PRO A 71 -15.00 8.33 -16.96
N GLN A 72 -14.92 9.43 -17.71
CA GLN A 72 -15.46 9.49 -19.09
C GLN A 72 -14.91 8.37 -19.99
N VAL A 73 -13.66 8.00 -19.81
CA VAL A 73 -13.02 6.89 -20.57
C VAL A 73 -13.76 5.55 -20.41
N TYR A 74 -14.52 5.37 -19.33
CA TYR A 74 -15.28 4.16 -19.06
C TYR A 74 -16.78 4.29 -19.38
N SER A 75 -17.22 5.38 -20.04
CA SER A 75 -18.64 5.65 -20.30
C SER A 75 -19.36 4.52 -21.06
N ALA A 76 -18.66 3.83 -21.97
CA ALA A 76 -19.21 2.71 -22.73
C ALA A 76 -19.42 1.42 -21.91
N ILE A 77 -18.84 1.30 -20.72
CA ILE A 77 -18.95 0.10 -19.89
C ILE A 77 -20.26 0.13 -19.11
N GLN A 78 -21.15 -0.84 -19.34
CA GLN A 78 -22.48 -0.94 -18.73
C GLN A 78 -22.42 -1.54 -17.30
N ARG A 79 -21.51 -1.04 -16.45
CA ARG A 79 -21.37 -1.46 -15.06
C ARG A 79 -21.28 -0.24 -14.16
N LYS A 80 -21.74 -0.38 -12.90
CA LYS A 80 -21.58 0.63 -11.86
C LYS A 80 -20.13 0.73 -11.45
N TYR A 81 -19.68 1.93 -11.14
CA TYR A 81 -18.33 2.24 -10.68
C TYR A 81 -18.40 2.66 -9.21
N HIS A 82 -17.46 2.20 -8.40
CA HIS A 82 -17.52 2.36 -6.96
C HIS A 82 -16.20 2.83 -6.39
N ARG A 83 -16.27 3.54 -5.28
CA ARG A 83 -15.15 3.74 -4.37
C ARG A 83 -15.27 2.75 -3.22
N PHE A 84 -14.26 1.89 -3.06
CA PHE A 84 -14.11 0.90 -1.99
C PHE A 84 -13.14 1.45 -0.96
N GLY A 85 -13.57 1.58 0.29
CA GLY A 85 -12.76 2.14 1.37
C GLY A 85 -13.48 3.27 2.10
N LEU A 86 -12.76 3.98 2.97
CA LEU A 86 -13.28 5.15 3.67
C LEU A 86 -13.66 6.25 2.69
N SER A 87 -14.77 6.95 2.99
CA SER A 87 -15.15 8.19 2.29
C SER A 87 -14.23 9.35 2.67
N GLY A 88 -14.28 10.44 1.88
CA GLY A 88 -13.58 11.69 2.23
C GLY A 88 -14.02 12.27 3.58
N GLU A 89 -15.31 12.15 3.94
CA GLU A 89 -15.81 12.60 5.25
C GLU A 89 -15.25 11.76 6.40
N GLN A 90 -15.15 10.44 6.22
CA GLN A 90 -14.55 9.55 7.21
C GLN A 90 -13.07 9.82 7.37
N LEU A 91 -12.34 10.03 6.26
CA LEU A 91 -10.93 10.45 6.31
C LEU A 91 -10.78 11.80 7.04
N THR A 92 -11.60 12.80 6.71
CA THR A 92 -11.62 14.11 7.39
C THR A 92 -11.82 13.94 8.91
N LYS A 93 -12.77 13.10 9.31
CA LYS A 93 -13.00 12.81 10.73
C LYS A 93 -11.78 12.18 11.40
N ARG A 94 -11.12 11.24 10.71
CA ARG A 94 -9.90 10.60 11.21
C ARG A 94 -8.77 11.62 11.36
N LEU A 95 -8.55 12.47 10.36
CA LEU A 95 -7.51 13.52 10.41
C LEU A 95 -7.73 14.51 11.56
N ARG A 96 -8.97 14.87 11.82
CA ARG A 96 -9.32 15.78 12.93
C ARG A 96 -9.19 15.16 14.31
N SER A 97 -9.26 13.81 14.42
CA SER A 97 -9.17 13.10 15.70
C SER A 97 -7.74 12.73 16.10
N MET A 98 -6.76 12.99 15.27
CA MET A 98 -5.35 12.67 15.51
C MET A 98 -4.52 13.94 15.66
N GLU A 99 -3.33 13.80 16.24
CA GLU A 99 -2.36 14.88 16.23
C GLU A 99 -1.94 15.24 14.80
N LYS A 100 -1.78 16.53 14.55
CA LYS A 100 -1.41 17.03 13.22
C LYS A 100 -0.06 16.45 12.80
N PRO A 101 0.04 15.75 11.66
CA PRO A 101 1.30 15.26 11.15
C PRO A 101 2.17 16.39 10.59
N ASP A 102 3.48 16.23 10.69
CA ASP A 102 4.46 17.12 10.04
C ASP A 102 4.55 16.83 8.54
N ILE A 103 4.32 15.57 8.14
CA ILE A 103 4.42 15.11 6.76
C ILE A 103 3.50 13.90 6.52
N ILE A 104 2.99 13.78 5.31
CA ILE A 104 2.12 12.67 4.91
C ILE A 104 2.78 11.93 3.74
N PHE A 105 2.95 10.61 3.92
CA PHE A 105 3.29 9.70 2.83
C PHE A 105 2.04 9.00 2.32
N LEU A 106 1.76 9.17 1.03
CA LEU A 106 0.63 8.54 0.34
C LEU A 106 1.17 7.47 -0.61
N THR A 107 0.69 6.24 -0.47
CA THR A 107 1.06 5.15 -1.39
C THR A 107 0.11 5.08 -2.57
N SER A 108 0.55 4.37 -3.61
CA SER A 108 -0.25 4.08 -4.79
C SER A 108 0.14 2.71 -5.34
N VAL A 109 -0.83 1.88 -5.70
CA VAL A 109 -0.58 0.50 -6.14
C VAL A 109 -0.85 0.37 -7.63
N MET A 110 -2.08 0.17 -8.04
CA MET A 110 -2.41 -0.02 -9.45
C MET A 110 -2.55 1.30 -10.19
N THR A 111 -2.09 1.34 -11.44
CA THR A 111 -2.13 2.54 -12.28
C THR A 111 -3.54 3.06 -12.53
N TYR A 112 -4.53 2.18 -12.61
CA TYR A 112 -5.94 2.54 -12.85
C TYR A 112 -6.72 2.88 -11.57
N TRP A 113 -6.12 2.79 -10.38
CA TRP A 113 -6.71 3.23 -9.11
C TRP A 113 -6.34 4.68 -8.72
N TYR A 114 -5.81 5.45 -9.67
CA TYR A 114 -5.40 6.83 -9.45
C TYR A 114 -6.53 7.75 -8.94
N GLY A 115 -7.80 7.42 -9.22
CA GLY A 115 -8.95 8.19 -8.74
C GLY A 115 -9.01 8.25 -7.21
N GLY A 116 -8.79 7.11 -6.52
CA GLY A 116 -8.72 7.06 -5.06
C GLY A 116 -7.52 7.85 -4.51
N VAL A 117 -6.38 7.81 -5.20
CA VAL A 117 -5.20 8.63 -4.86
C VAL A 117 -5.52 10.12 -4.94
N LYS A 118 -6.10 10.58 -6.06
CA LYS A 118 -6.51 11.96 -6.29
C LYS A 118 -7.49 12.44 -5.21
N HIS A 119 -8.54 11.66 -4.96
CA HIS A 119 -9.54 11.95 -3.94
C HIS A 119 -8.91 12.11 -2.55
N THR A 120 -7.94 11.27 -2.21
CA THR A 120 -7.23 11.36 -0.93
C THR A 120 -6.40 12.63 -0.84
N ILE A 121 -5.63 12.99 -1.90
CA ILE A 121 -4.85 14.22 -1.95
C ILE A 121 -5.76 15.45 -1.76
N GLU A 122 -6.86 15.53 -2.50
CA GLU A 122 -7.83 16.64 -2.40
C GLU A 122 -8.41 16.77 -0.99
N THR A 123 -8.79 15.64 -0.37
CA THR A 123 -9.32 15.61 1.00
C THR A 123 -8.29 16.07 2.02
N VAL A 124 -7.07 15.55 1.93
CA VAL A 124 -5.97 15.91 2.83
C VAL A 124 -5.59 17.39 2.68
N LYS A 125 -5.44 17.87 1.45
CA LYS A 125 -5.09 19.27 1.20
C LYS A 125 -6.14 20.26 1.68
N LYS A 126 -7.41 19.87 1.65
CA LYS A 126 -8.51 20.68 2.20
C LYS A 126 -8.45 20.77 3.73
N GLU A 127 -8.14 19.68 4.42
CA GLU A 127 -8.10 19.63 5.90
C GLU A 127 -6.77 20.10 6.49
N LEU A 128 -5.66 19.82 5.80
CA LEU A 128 -4.30 20.07 6.23
C LEU A 128 -3.50 20.81 5.13
N PRO A 129 -3.90 22.03 4.74
CA PRO A 129 -3.35 22.73 3.56
C PRO A 129 -1.85 23.00 3.60
N TYR A 130 -1.27 23.04 4.80
CA TYR A 130 0.16 23.34 5.01
C TYR A 130 1.00 22.09 5.34
N THR A 131 0.40 20.91 5.39
CA THR A 131 1.13 19.67 5.63
C THR A 131 1.60 19.08 4.30
N PRO A 132 2.91 18.89 4.10
CA PRO A 132 3.42 18.30 2.88
C PRO A 132 2.88 16.89 2.63
N VAL A 133 2.42 16.63 1.40
CA VAL A 133 2.00 15.32 0.92
C VAL A 133 3.00 14.81 -0.09
N ILE A 134 3.60 13.65 0.19
CA ILE A 134 4.52 12.96 -0.69
C ILE A 134 3.84 11.71 -1.25
N LEU A 135 3.63 11.69 -2.55
CA LEU A 135 3.08 10.55 -3.28
C LEU A 135 4.20 9.61 -3.73
N GLY A 136 4.04 8.33 -3.48
CA GLY A 136 4.94 7.28 -3.97
C GLY A 136 4.19 6.01 -4.35
N GLY A 137 4.93 4.92 -4.57
CA GLY A 137 4.39 3.61 -4.88
C GLY A 137 4.43 3.26 -6.37
N ILE A 138 3.84 2.13 -6.72
CA ILE A 138 3.94 1.52 -8.05
C ILE A 138 3.39 2.44 -9.14
N TYR A 139 2.19 2.98 -8.94
CA TYR A 139 1.59 3.89 -9.93
C TYR A 139 2.44 5.15 -10.16
N ALA A 140 2.96 5.78 -9.11
CA ALA A 140 3.80 6.97 -9.22
C ALA A 140 5.07 6.71 -10.04
N ARG A 141 5.60 5.50 -9.96
CA ARG A 141 6.79 5.07 -10.71
C ARG A 141 6.49 4.70 -12.16
N LEU A 142 5.34 4.06 -12.41
CA LEU A 142 4.95 3.63 -13.76
C LEU A 142 4.34 4.76 -14.60
N CYS A 143 3.72 5.75 -13.96
CA CYS A 143 3.05 6.87 -14.61
C CYS A 143 3.47 8.21 -13.99
N PRO A 144 4.79 8.57 -13.99
CA PRO A 144 5.33 9.68 -13.21
C PRO A 144 4.72 11.05 -13.55
N GLU A 145 4.52 11.34 -14.83
CA GLU A 145 3.94 12.60 -15.28
C GLU A 145 2.48 12.76 -14.81
N HIS A 146 1.68 11.70 -14.99
CA HIS A 146 0.29 11.71 -14.55
C HIS A 146 0.19 11.78 -13.02
N ALA A 147 0.99 11.02 -12.29
CA ALA A 147 1.01 11.04 -10.83
C ALA A 147 1.39 12.42 -10.28
N SER A 148 2.36 13.10 -10.88
CA SER A 148 2.78 14.46 -10.50
C SER A 148 1.67 15.50 -10.74
N SER A 149 0.74 15.25 -11.66
CA SER A 149 -0.39 16.15 -11.93
C SER A 149 -1.53 16.06 -10.90
N LEU A 150 -1.49 15.10 -9.95
CA LEU A 150 -2.59 14.88 -8.99
C LEU A 150 -2.61 15.85 -7.81
N GLY A 151 -1.61 16.74 -7.68
CA GLY A 151 -1.59 17.79 -6.66
C GLY A 151 -0.90 17.45 -5.34
N ALA A 152 -0.13 16.38 -5.27
CA ALA A 152 0.82 16.16 -4.17
C ALA A 152 1.96 17.19 -4.24
N ASP A 153 2.58 17.53 -3.09
CA ASP A 153 3.70 18.47 -3.06
C ASP A 153 4.97 17.88 -3.65
N MET A 154 5.13 16.57 -3.57
CA MET A 154 6.22 15.82 -4.15
C MET A 154 5.72 14.47 -4.65
N THR A 155 6.25 14.01 -5.77
CA THR A 155 6.03 12.65 -6.28
C THR A 155 7.37 11.94 -6.36
N VAL A 156 7.49 10.79 -5.70
CA VAL A 156 8.68 9.94 -5.72
C VAL A 156 8.54 8.92 -6.83
N THR A 157 9.37 9.05 -7.84
CA THR A 157 9.35 8.21 -9.06
C THR A 157 10.55 7.28 -9.16
N GLU A 158 11.57 7.52 -8.33
CA GLU A 158 12.80 6.73 -8.33
C GLU A 158 12.62 5.35 -7.69
N ASN A 159 13.53 4.46 -8.01
CA ASN A 159 13.56 3.13 -7.42
C ASN A 159 14.01 3.22 -5.96
N TRP A 160 13.17 2.76 -5.06
CA TRP A 160 13.50 2.59 -3.66
C TRP A 160 13.45 1.10 -3.30
N GLU A 161 14.53 0.60 -2.73
CA GLU A 161 14.60 -0.77 -2.21
C GLU A 161 14.39 -0.72 -0.69
N PRO A 162 13.50 -1.56 -0.13
CA PRO A 162 13.35 -1.68 1.32
C PRO A 162 14.67 -2.10 1.97
N ASP A 163 15.09 -1.35 2.97
CA ASP A 163 16.28 -1.61 3.79
C ASP A 163 15.96 -1.91 5.25
N ALA A 164 14.68 -1.87 5.63
CA ALA A 164 14.20 -2.35 6.92
C ALA A 164 14.04 -3.88 6.90
N ALA A 165 14.32 -4.54 8.02
CA ALA A 165 14.26 -5.99 8.13
C ALA A 165 12.83 -6.54 7.92
N MET A 166 11.80 -5.81 8.35
CA MET A 166 10.40 -6.20 8.19
C MET A 166 9.49 -4.96 8.05
N PRO A 167 8.28 -5.10 7.45
CA PRO A 167 7.32 -4.01 7.38
C PRO A 167 6.63 -3.75 8.72
N ALA A 168 6.13 -2.53 8.94
CA ALA A 168 5.44 -2.11 10.16
C ALA A 168 4.01 -2.68 10.25
N MET A 169 3.86 -4.01 10.27
CA MET A 169 2.57 -4.68 10.30
C MET A 169 1.81 -4.48 11.61
N ASP A 170 2.50 -4.18 12.70
CA ASP A 170 1.91 -3.86 14.01
C ASP A 170 1.02 -2.61 13.98
N LEU A 171 1.16 -1.74 12.99
CA LEU A 171 0.28 -0.58 12.80
C LEU A 171 -1.20 -0.96 12.55
N TYR A 172 -1.46 -2.21 12.17
CA TYR A 172 -2.83 -2.74 12.06
C TYR A 172 -3.41 -3.21 13.41
N GLY A 173 -2.56 -3.39 14.44
CA GLY A 173 -2.96 -4.00 15.71
C GLY A 173 -3.21 -5.50 15.57
N THR A 174 -4.27 -5.90 14.88
CA THR A 174 -4.59 -7.32 14.59
C THR A 174 -4.67 -7.54 13.09
N LEU A 175 -4.05 -8.61 12.60
CA LEU A 175 -4.03 -8.95 11.18
C LEU A 175 -5.07 -10.03 10.84
N PRO A 176 -6.00 -9.77 9.90
CA PRO A 176 -6.91 -10.80 9.40
C PRO A 176 -6.18 -11.83 8.53
N TYR A 177 -5.08 -11.44 7.89
CA TYR A 177 -4.15 -12.26 7.11
C TYR A 177 -2.77 -11.61 7.08
N GLY A 178 -1.75 -12.40 6.82
CA GLY A 178 -0.37 -11.94 6.63
C GLY A 178 -0.01 -11.81 5.14
N VAL A 179 0.96 -10.96 4.87
CA VAL A 179 1.58 -10.82 3.55
C VAL A 179 3.08 -10.73 3.71
N THR A 180 3.83 -11.37 2.82
CA THR A 180 5.29 -11.32 2.84
C THR A 180 5.86 -11.27 1.43
N ILE A 181 7.09 -10.78 1.34
CA ILE A 181 7.89 -10.76 0.11
C ILE A 181 9.18 -11.48 0.43
N THR A 182 9.47 -12.56 -0.28
CA THR A 182 10.71 -13.33 -0.10
C THR A 182 11.83 -12.84 -1.00
N SER A 183 11.46 -12.13 -2.08
CA SER A 183 12.40 -11.54 -3.03
C SER A 183 11.85 -10.27 -3.66
N PHE A 184 12.71 -9.34 -3.98
CA PHE A 184 12.39 -8.13 -4.72
C PHE A 184 12.82 -8.29 -6.18
N GLY A 185 11.93 -7.91 -7.10
CA GLY A 185 12.15 -8.02 -8.54
C GLY A 185 12.04 -9.45 -9.08
N CYS A 186 12.34 -9.58 -10.36
CA CYS A 186 12.28 -10.84 -11.08
C CYS A 186 13.52 -10.97 -11.99
N PRO A 187 14.15 -12.18 -12.08
CA PRO A 187 15.30 -12.38 -12.97
C PRO A 187 14.89 -12.57 -14.43
N LEU A 188 13.58 -12.66 -14.72
CA LEU A 188 13.06 -12.84 -16.08
C LEU A 188 12.79 -11.47 -16.73
N ALA A 189 13.00 -11.39 -18.05
CA ALA A 189 12.80 -10.17 -18.84
C ALA A 189 11.60 -10.34 -19.80
N CYS A 190 10.39 -10.52 -19.25
CA CYS A 190 9.18 -10.66 -20.04
C CYS A 190 8.77 -9.31 -20.65
N ASP A 191 8.48 -9.24 -21.95
CA ASP A 191 8.22 -8.00 -22.69
C ASP A 191 7.03 -7.19 -22.19
N TYR A 192 6.06 -7.85 -21.56
CA TYR A 192 4.85 -7.22 -21.02
C TYR A 192 4.95 -6.85 -19.53
N CYS A 193 6.05 -7.20 -18.84
CA CYS A 193 6.16 -7.09 -17.39
C CYS A 193 6.85 -5.80 -16.98
N ALA A 194 6.29 -5.11 -15.97
CA ALA A 194 6.85 -3.89 -15.41
C ALA A 194 7.86 -4.13 -14.28
N SER A 195 8.15 -5.39 -13.91
CA SER A 195 9.02 -5.70 -12.78
C SER A 195 10.42 -5.07 -12.95
N HIS A 196 10.97 -5.09 -14.17
CA HIS A 196 12.27 -4.48 -14.49
C HIS A 196 12.28 -2.94 -14.39
N VAL A 197 11.11 -2.30 -14.48
CA VAL A 197 10.97 -0.84 -14.25
C VAL A 197 10.89 -0.53 -12.76
N LEU A 198 10.29 -1.44 -11.99
CA LEU A 198 10.06 -1.28 -10.56
C LEU A 198 11.27 -1.67 -9.71
N TRP A 199 12.13 -2.55 -10.20
CA TRP A 199 13.27 -3.08 -9.47
C TRP A 199 14.54 -3.05 -10.30
N ASN A 200 15.62 -2.52 -9.72
CA ASN A 200 16.91 -2.43 -10.41
C ASN A 200 17.52 -3.81 -10.66
N ARG A 201 17.24 -4.77 -9.78
CA ARG A 201 17.77 -6.15 -9.84
C ARG A 201 16.90 -7.10 -9.04
N TYR A 202 17.00 -8.38 -9.35
CA TYR A 202 16.48 -9.44 -8.50
C TYR A 202 17.36 -9.57 -7.24
N ARG A 203 16.69 -9.60 -6.06
CA ARG A 203 17.36 -9.79 -4.77
C ARG A 203 16.48 -10.64 -3.86
N ARG A 204 16.98 -11.77 -3.42
CA ARG A 204 16.32 -12.61 -2.43
C ARG A 204 16.66 -12.14 -1.01
N ARG A 205 15.69 -12.18 -0.14
CA ARG A 205 15.88 -11.88 1.29
C ARG A 205 16.46 -13.10 2.03
N PRO A 206 17.23 -12.90 3.10
CA PRO A 206 17.63 -14.00 3.97
C PRO A 206 16.41 -14.75 4.51
N LEU A 207 16.47 -16.08 4.51
CA LEU A 207 15.34 -16.93 4.92
C LEU A 207 14.94 -16.70 6.37
N ASP A 208 15.91 -16.50 7.26
CA ASP A 208 15.67 -16.24 8.68
C ASP A 208 14.93 -14.92 8.94
N GLU A 209 15.15 -13.88 8.10
CA GLU A 209 14.40 -12.62 8.17
C GLU A 209 12.94 -12.82 7.75
N VAL A 210 12.71 -13.58 6.68
CA VAL A 210 11.36 -13.89 6.20
C VAL A 210 10.59 -14.71 7.23
N LEU A 211 11.23 -15.72 7.84
CA LEU A 211 10.59 -16.53 8.89
C LEU A 211 10.25 -15.71 10.13
N LYS A 212 11.13 -14.80 10.56
CA LYS A 212 10.85 -13.87 11.67
C LYS A 212 9.67 -12.94 11.36
N GLU A 213 9.57 -12.45 10.10
CA GLU A 213 8.45 -11.63 9.65
C GLU A 213 7.13 -12.41 9.67
N ILE A 214 7.13 -13.64 9.18
CA ILE A 214 5.96 -14.53 9.20
C ILE A 214 5.52 -14.81 10.65
N ASP A 215 6.46 -15.17 11.54
CA ASP A 215 6.17 -15.42 12.94
C ASP A 215 5.60 -14.17 13.63
N PHE A 216 6.17 -13.00 13.39
CA PHE A 216 5.65 -11.74 13.90
C PHE A 216 4.22 -11.47 13.46
N GLN A 217 3.90 -11.66 12.17
CA GLN A 217 2.54 -11.50 11.67
C GLN A 217 1.58 -12.57 12.22
N TYR A 218 2.07 -13.80 12.44
CA TYR A 218 1.29 -14.85 13.10
C TYR A 218 0.93 -14.46 14.54
N GLN A 219 1.85 -13.85 15.29
CA GLN A 219 1.59 -13.34 16.65
C GLN A 219 0.58 -12.19 16.64
N LEU A 220 0.52 -11.38 15.58
CA LEU A 220 -0.51 -10.35 15.37
C LEU A 220 -1.88 -10.91 14.93
N GLY A 221 -2.02 -12.23 14.79
CA GLY A 221 -3.29 -12.90 14.53
C GLY A 221 -3.44 -13.48 13.13
N ALA A 222 -2.51 -13.24 12.22
CA ALA A 222 -2.57 -13.81 10.87
C ALA A 222 -2.52 -15.35 10.90
N ARG A 223 -3.34 -15.99 10.07
CA ARG A 223 -3.38 -17.47 9.90
C ARG A 223 -3.27 -17.88 8.44
N ASP A 224 -3.64 -16.99 7.54
CA ASP A 224 -3.49 -17.15 6.10
C ASP A 224 -2.42 -16.16 5.62
N PHE A 225 -1.55 -16.59 4.71
CA PHE A 225 -0.45 -15.77 4.21
C PHE A 225 -0.45 -15.72 2.68
N ALA A 226 -0.19 -14.53 2.13
CA ALA A 226 0.04 -14.33 0.72
C ALA A 226 1.49 -13.90 0.45
N PHE A 227 2.09 -14.48 -0.57
CA PHE A 227 3.41 -14.09 -1.07
C PHE A 227 3.25 -13.08 -2.21
N TYR A 228 3.97 -11.97 -2.11
CA TYR A 228 3.91 -10.87 -3.10
C TYR A 228 5.08 -10.86 -4.08
N ASP A 229 5.77 -11.98 -4.15
CA ASP A 229 6.92 -12.14 -5.03
C ASP A 229 6.52 -12.13 -6.51
N ASP A 230 7.26 -11.42 -7.35
CA ASP A 230 7.12 -11.50 -8.80
C ASP A 230 7.52 -12.88 -9.35
N ALA A 231 8.40 -13.60 -8.64
CA ALA A 231 8.95 -14.90 -9.05
C ALA A 231 9.27 -15.81 -7.84
N LEU A 232 8.24 -16.13 -7.03
CA LEU A 232 8.36 -16.90 -5.78
C LEU A 232 9.13 -18.22 -5.94
N LEU A 233 8.84 -18.96 -7.00
CA LEU A 233 9.36 -20.34 -7.20
C LEU A 233 10.74 -20.41 -7.83
N ILE A 234 11.42 -19.30 -8.06
CA ILE A 234 12.84 -19.32 -8.44
C ILE A 234 13.63 -19.93 -7.29
N ASP A 235 14.44 -20.93 -7.60
CA ASP A 235 15.25 -21.70 -6.63
C ASP A 235 14.41 -22.28 -5.47
N LYS A 236 13.23 -22.80 -5.80
CA LYS A 236 12.27 -23.33 -4.82
C LYS A 236 12.82 -24.45 -3.92
N GLU A 237 13.73 -25.27 -4.46
CA GLU A 237 14.33 -26.41 -3.74
C GLU A 237 15.20 -25.96 -2.55
N ASN A 238 15.95 -24.88 -2.73
CA ASN A 238 16.89 -24.41 -1.73
C ASN A 238 16.30 -23.30 -0.83
N TYR A 239 15.17 -22.74 -1.20
CA TYR A 239 14.59 -21.60 -0.48
C TYR A 239 13.14 -21.83 -0.05
N PHE A 240 12.21 -22.05 -1.00
CA PHE A 240 10.79 -22.11 -0.70
C PHE A 240 10.39 -23.40 0.04
N TYR A 241 10.93 -24.55 -0.36
CA TYR A 241 10.58 -25.81 0.32
C TYR A 241 11.17 -25.95 1.73
N PRO A 242 12.34 -25.39 2.07
CA PRO A 242 12.83 -25.35 3.44
C PRO A 242 12.11 -24.35 4.35
N MET A 243 11.30 -23.43 3.82
CA MET A 243 10.49 -22.47 4.57
C MET A 243 9.32 -23.12 5.27
#